data_5b6e4e4371bf905c09a99f0452219ab8
#
_entry.id   5b6e4e4371bf905c09a99f0452219ab8
#
_cell.length_a   1.000
_cell.length_b   1.000
_cell.length_c   1.000
_cell.angle_alpha   90.00
_cell.angle_beta   90.00
_cell.angle_gamma   90.00
#
_symmetry.space_group_name_H-M   'P 1'
#
loop_
_entity.id
_entity.type
_entity.pdbx_description
1 polymer ?
#
loop_
_entity_poly.entity_id
_entity_poly.type
_entity_poly.pdbx_seq_one_letter_code
_entity_poly.pdbx_strand_id
1 'polypeptide(L)'
;MARGSNKVIIVGNLGADPDSRAMPSGNAVTNISVATSESWNDRDTGEKQEKTEWHRVVFFNRLAEIAAQYLKKGSQVYVLSLIHI
;
A
#
# COMPACT_ATOMS: atom_id res chain seq x y z
N MET A 1 -12.80 14.92 22.94
CA MET A 1 -11.41 15.18 23.17
C MET A 1 -10.51 14.41 22.21
N ALA A 2 -9.37 14.96 22.00
CA ALA A 2 -8.46 14.37 21.04
C ALA A 2 -7.98 12.99 21.48
N ARG A 3 -7.90 12.10 20.54
CA ARG A 3 -7.29 10.80 20.72
C ARG A 3 -6.05 10.75 19.87
N GLY A 4 -5.04 10.11 20.38
CA GLY A 4 -3.86 9.86 19.56
C GLY A 4 -4.24 8.97 18.40
N SER A 5 -4.12 9.48 17.20
CA SER A 5 -4.24 8.66 16.01
C SER A 5 -3.28 9.17 14.97
N ASN A 6 -2.66 8.23 14.27
CA ASN A 6 -1.76 8.53 13.18
C ASN A 6 -2.39 8.11 11.87
N LYS A 7 -2.20 8.92 10.87
CA LYS A 7 -2.61 8.60 9.52
C LYS A 7 -1.40 8.14 8.72
N VAL A 8 -1.59 7.09 7.95
CA VAL A 8 -0.60 6.63 6.99
C VAL A 8 -1.20 6.82 5.61
N ILE A 9 -0.49 7.55 4.77
CA ILE A 9 -0.88 7.78 3.39
C ILE A 9 0.18 7.19 2.50
N ILE A 10 -0.24 6.28 1.62
CA ILE A 10 0.66 5.62 0.68
C ILE A 10 0.12 5.86 -0.72
N VAL A 11 0.94 6.45 -1.57
CA VAL A 11 0.63 6.62 -2.99
C VAL A 11 1.72 5.92 -3.78
N GLY A 12 1.35 4.92 -4.53
CA GLY A 12 2.33 4.15 -5.27
C GLY A 12 1.67 3.20 -6.25
N ASN A 13 2.47 2.27 -6.74
CA ASN A 13 2.03 1.31 -7.74
C ASN A 13 2.18 -0.12 -7.22
N LEU A 14 1.24 -0.98 -7.60
CA LEU A 14 1.34 -2.38 -7.27
C LEU A 14 2.51 -3.03 -8.00
N GLY A 15 3.33 -3.77 -7.26
CA GLY A 15 4.44 -4.52 -7.83
C GLY A 15 4.05 -5.90 -8.35
N ALA A 16 2.86 -6.37 -7.98
CA ALA A 16 2.35 -7.66 -8.40
C ALA A 16 0.83 -7.64 -8.35
N ASP A 17 0.18 -8.63 -8.93
CA ASP A 17 -1.26 -8.78 -8.82
C ASP A 17 -1.65 -9.02 -7.35
N PRO A 18 -2.84 -8.57 -6.93
CA PRO A 18 -3.31 -8.82 -5.57
C PRO A 18 -3.39 -10.30 -5.25
N ASP A 19 -2.97 -10.66 -4.05
CA ASP A 19 -3.09 -12.02 -3.54
C ASP A 19 -4.35 -12.11 -2.69
N SER A 20 -5.40 -12.68 -3.24
CA SER A 20 -6.69 -12.78 -2.58
C SER A 20 -6.92 -14.20 -2.10
N ARG A 21 -7.35 -14.32 -0.85
CA ARG A 21 -7.62 -15.61 -0.21
C ARG A 21 -8.91 -15.56 0.56
N ALA A 22 -9.59 -16.71 0.64
CA ALA A 22 -10.73 -16.88 1.51
C ALA A 22 -10.27 -17.48 2.83
N MET A 23 -10.71 -16.89 3.94
CA MET A 23 -10.44 -17.43 5.25
C MET A 23 -11.41 -18.55 5.58
N PRO A 24 -11.07 -19.44 6.55
CA PRO A 24 -11.97 -20.51 6.96
C PRO A 24 -13.35 -20.00 7.42
N SER A 25 -13.41 -18.76 7.93
CA SER A 25 -14.66 -18.13 8.32
C SER A 25 -15.51 -17.66 7.14
N GLY A 26 -14.99 -17.76 5.91
CA GLY A 26 -15.66 -17.28 4.71
C GLY A 26 -15.35 -15.84 4.34
N ASN A 27 -14.64 -15.13 5.20
CA ASN A 27 -14.25 -13.75 4.91
C ASN A 27 -13.10 -13.70 3.91
N ALA A 28 -13.11 -12.68 3.06
CA ALA A 28 -12.05 -12.46 2.09
C ALA A 28 -10.90 -11.65 2.69
N VAL A 29 -9.68 -11.97 2.28
CA VAL A 29 -8.48 -11.22 2.64
C VAL A 29 -7.68 -11.02 1.36
N THR A 30 -7.29 -9.79 1.09
CA THR A 30 -6.46 -9.46 -0.06
C THR A 30 -5.21 -8.72 0.38
N ASN A 31 -4.05 -9.22 -0.05
CA ASN A 31 -2.76 -8.58 0.19
C ASN A 31 -2.29 -7.92 -1.09
N ILE A 32 -1.77 -6.70 -0.96
CA ILE A 32 -1.10 -6.04 -2.07
C ILE A 32 0.25 -5.54 -1.62
N SER A 33 1.18 -5.46 -2.57
CA SER A 33 2.49 -4.85 -2.35
C SER A 33 2.54 -3.55 -3.14
N VAL A 34 2.75 -2.45 -2.45
CA VAL A 34 2.78 -1.12 -3.07
C VAL A 34 4.20 -0.57 -3.00
N ALA A 35 4.73 -0.17 -4.14
CA ALA A 35 6.03 0.46 -4.23
C ALA A 35 5.87 1.97 -4.20
N THR A 36 6.61 2.60 -3.28
CA THR A 36 6.74 4.05 -3.25
C THR A 36 8.19 4.41 -3.57
N SER A 37 8.38 5.46 -4.35
CA SER A 37 9.71 5.89 -4.74
C SER A 37 9.92 7.34 -4.39
N GLU A 38 11.12 7.63 -3.89
CA GLU A 38 11.57 8.99 -3.66
C GLU A 38 12.85 9.21 -4.46
N SER A 39 13.00 10.40 -5.00
CA SER A 39 14.22 10.78 -5.66
C SER A 39 14.67 12.15 -5.19
N TRP A 40 15.99 12.31 -5.07
CA TRP A 40 16.58 13.58 -4.67
C TRP A 40 17.97 13.69 -5.29
N ASN A 41 18.49 14.90 -5.32
CA ASN A 41 19.85 15.14 -5.77
C ASN A 41 20.77 15.22 -4.56
N ASP A 42 21.88 14.49 -4.63
CA ASP A 42 22.91 14.58 -3.61
C ASP A 42 23.62 15.95 -3.74
N ARG A 43 23.69 16.68 -2.63
CA ARG A 43 24.28 18.01 -2.61
C ARG A 43 25.79 18.00 -2.87
N ASP A 44 26.45 16.94 -2.45
CA ASP A 44 27.90 16.85 -2.56
C ASP A 44 28.37 16.40 -3.94
N THR A 45 27.66 15.45 -4.52
CA THR A 45 28.05 14.86 -5.82
C THR A 45 27.21 15.36 -6.98
N GLY A 46 26.02 15.92 -6.69
CA GLY A 46 25.07 16.30 -7.72
C GLY A 46 24.37 15.13 -8.38
N GLU A 47 24.63 13.92 -7.92
CA GLU A 47 24.00 12.73 -8.48
C GLU A 47 22.56 12.57 -8.01
N LYS A 48 21.74 12.04 -8.91
CA LYS A 48 20.35 11.73 -8.59
C LYS A 48 20.31 10.42 -7.80
N GLN A 49 19.68 10.47 -6.64
CA GLN A 49 19.47 9.30 -5.80
C GLN A 49 18.03 8.88 -5.85
N GLU A 50 17.79 7.59 -5.80
CA GLU A 50 16.44 7.03 -5.75
C GLU A 50 16.36 6.01 -4.63
N LYS A 51 15.21 6.00 -3.96
CA LYS A 51 14.90 5.02 -2.94
C LYS A 51 13.50 4.48 -3.17
N THR A 52 13.37 3.17 -3.25
CA THR A 52 12.09 2.49 -3.38
C THR A 52 11.80 1.74 -2.10
N GLU A 53 10.61 1.94 -1.56
CA GLU A 53 10.14 1.20 -0.41
C GLU A 53 8.92 0.39 -0.78
N TRP A 54 8.84 -0.81 -0.22
CA TRP A 54 7.73 -1.72 -0.43
C TRP A 54 6.85 -1.76 0.81
N HIS A 55 5.56 -1.57 0.58
CA HIS A 55 4.57 -1.60 1.66
C HIS A 55 3.61 -2.75 1.40
N ARG A 56 3.37 -3.55 2.44
CA ARG A 56 2.33 -4.57 2.37
C ARG A 56 1.05 -3.99 2.95
N VAL A 57 -0.02 -4.04 2.18
CA VAL A 57 -1.33 -3.58 2.60
C VAL A 57 -2.29 -4.76 2.57
N VAL A 58 -3.06 -4.90 3.63
CA VAL A 58 -4.01 -6.01 3.79
C VAL A 58 -5.41 -5.44 3.85
N PHE A 59 -6.29 -5.97 3.01
CA PHE A 59 -7.70 -5.63 3.00
C PHE A 59 -8.53 -6.80 3.48
N PHE A 60 -9.64 -6.49 4.13
CA PHE A 60 -10.54 -7.50 4.68
C PHE A 60 -11.95 -7.32 4.14
N ASN A 61 -12.68 -8.43 4.05
CA ASN A 61 -14.11 -8.47 3.73
C ASN A 61 -14.41 -7.82 2.38
N ARG A 62 -15.37 -6.91 2.35
CA ARG A 62 -15.81 -6.28 1.10
C ARG A 62 -14.70 -5.52 0.39
N LEU A 63 -13.87 -4.82 1.15
CA LEU A 63 -12.77 -4.07 0.56
C LEU A 63 -11.73 -5.01 -0.08
N ALA A 64 -11.55 -6.20 0.51
CA ALA A 64 -10.69 -7.22 -0.07
C ALA A 64 -11.22 -7.69 -1.41
N GLU A 65 -12.52 -7.88 -1.54
CA GLU A 65 -13.15 -8.29 -2.79
C GLU A 65 -12.98 -7.21 -3.87
N ILE A 66 -13.18 -5.96 -3.49
CA ILE A 66 -13.02 -4.84 -4.40
C ILE A 66 -11.58 -4.73 -4.88
N ALA A 67 -10.62 -4.85 -3.97
CA ALA A 67 -9.21 -4.77 -4.32
C ALA A 67 -8.82 -5.91 -5.27
N ALA A 68 -9.28 -7.12 -5.00
CA ALA A 68 -9.00 -8.27 -5.85
C ALA A 68 -9.61 -8.12 -7.25
N GLN A 69 -10.75 -7.47 -7.35
CA GLN A 69 -11.47 -7.33 -8.60
C GLN A 69 -10.90 -6.23 -9.49
N TYR A 70 -10.48 -5.11 -8.91
CA TYR A 70 -10.12 -3.93 -9.68
C TYR A 70 -8.63 -3.64 -9.77
N LEU A 71 -7.84 -4.13 -8.83
CA LEU A 71 -6.41 -3.86 -8.81
C LEU A 71 -5.64 -4.95 -9.55
N LYS A 72 -4.53 -4.56 -10.13
CA LYS A 72 -3.62 -5.47 -10.83
C LYS A 72 -2.21 -4.89 -10.78
N LYS A 73 -1.24 -5.72 -11.14
CA LYS A 73 0.15 -5.28 -11.24
C LYS A 73 0.25 -4.00 -12.07
N GLY A 74 0.95 -3.01 -11.53
CA GLY A 74 1.12 -1.71 -12.18
C GLY A 74 0.06 -0.68 -11.84
N SER A 75 -1.05 -1.07 -11.21
CA SER A 75 -2.09 -0.11 -10.83
C SER A 75 -1.54 0.92 -9.86
N GLN A 76 -1.90 2.17 -10.07
CA GLN A 76 -1.58 3.23 -9.13
C GLN A 76 -2.66 3.30 -8.07
N VAL A 77 -2.27 3.35 -6.82
CA VAL A 77 -3.21 3.37 -5.70
C VAL A 77 -2.88 4.47 -4.71
N TYR A 78 -3.92 4.97 -4.07
CA TYR A 78 -3.84 5.87 -2.95
C TYR A 78 -4.46 5.14 -1.76
N VAL A 79 -3.65 4.88 -0.75
CA VAL A 79 -4.09 4.15 0.44
C VAL A 79 -4.04 5.08 1.64
N LEU A 80 -5.17 5.20 2.34
CA LEU A 80 -5.26 5.94 3.59
C LEU A 80 -5.60 4.96 4.69
N SER A 81 -4.77 4.92 5.70
CA SER A 81 -4.99 4.07 6.87
C SER A 81 -4.86 4.87 8.14
N LEU A 82 -5.64 4.51 9.14
CA LEU A 82 -5.57 5.11 10.47
C LEU A 82 -4.93 4.11 11.42
N ILE A 83 -3.93 4.59 12.16
CA ILE A 83 -3.28 3.79 13.19
C ILE A 83 -3.67 4.38 14.53
N HIS A 84 -4.25 3.57 15.39
CA HIS A 84 -4.60 3.96 16.75
C HIS A 84 -3.53 3.52 17.73
N ILE A 85 -3.16 4.42 18.59
CA ILE A 85 -2.15 4.18 19.61
C ILE A 85 -2.80 4.15 20.99
#